data_e4d8ed5567cae83720fb8b85b8f07fa6
#
_entry.id   e4d8ed5567cae83720fb8b85b8f07fa6
#
_cell.length_a   1.000
_cell.length_b   1.000
_cell.length_c   1.000
_cell.angle_alpha   90.00
_cell.angle_beta   90.00
_cell.angle_gamma   90.00
#
_symmetry.space_group_name_H-M   'P 1'
#
loop_
_entity.id
_entity.type
_entity.pdbx_description
1 polymer ?
#
loop_
_entity_poly.entity_id
_entity_poly.type
_entity_poly.pdbx_seq_one_letter_code
_entity_poly.pdbx_strand_id
1 'polypeptide(L)'
;DILGDNYLRRTIQMPDDYEGKVVCTLVKKPQLPEAKQAILYIHGYNDYFFQKQLGDSVNAHGYNFYAMDLRKYGRSILPNQNPFFFCKSLKEYFADLDTALAIIREEGNDKILLMAHSTGGLITPYYLDSKKGKLPVDGLILNSPFLDWNFGWMMEKIVIPVVSCIG
;
A
#
# COMPACT_ATOMS: atom_id res chain seq x y z
N ASP A 1 0.33 -14.37 13.72
CA ASP A 1 1.07 -13.26 13.09
C ASP A 1 2.03 -12.62 14.09
N ILE A 2 3.10 -12.00 13.61
CA ILE A 2 4.09 -11.26 14.44
C ILE A 2 3.47 -10.11 15.24
N LEU A 3 2.31 -9.61 14.81
CA LEU A 3 1.59 -8.52 15.47
C LEU A 3 0.79 -8.97 16.70
N GLY A 4 0.69 -10.28 16.93
CA GLY A 4 -0.10 -10.86 18.03
C GLY A 4 -1.61 -10.87 17.78
N ASP A 5 -2.37 -11.22 18.82
CA ASP A 5 -3.80 -11.56 18.71
C ASP A 5 -4.72 -10.35 18.47
N ASN A 6 -4.23 -9.13 18.66
CA ASN A 6 -4.99 -7.90 18.45
C ASN A 6 -4.99 -7.40 17.00
N TYR A 7 -4.42 -8.19 16.07
CA TYR A 7 -4.42 -7.89 14.66
C TYR A 7 -4.99 -9.05 13.86
N LEU A 8 -5.93 -8.74 12.99
CA LEU A 8 -6.55 -9.67 12.06
C LEU A 8 -5.89 -9.50 10.69
N ARG A 9 -5.80 -10.58 9.93
CA ARG A 9 -5.32 -10.54 8.55
C ARG A 9 -6.28 -11.25 7.61
N ARG A 10 -6.44 -10.71 6.41
CA ARG A 10 -7.20 -11.31 5.31
C ARG A 10 -6.32 -11.31 4.06
N THR A 11 -5.91 -12.49 3.63
CA THR A 11 -5.25 -12.66 2.33
C THR A 11 -6.32 -12.73 1.24
N ILE A 12 -6.15 -11.95 0.19
CA ILE A 12 -7.13 -11.73 -0.87
C ILE A 12 -6.48 -12.19 -2.18
N GLN A 13 -7.14 -13.12 -2.87
CA GLN A 13 -6.70 -13.55 -4.20
C GLN A 13 -6.97 -12.42 -5.19
N MET A 14 -5.95 -12.03 -5.92
CA MET A 14 -6.05 -11.05 -7.00
C MET A 14 -6.07 -11.77 -8.35
N PRO A 15 -6.49 -11.11 -9.44
CA PRO A 15 -6.28 -11.63 -10.79
C PRO A 15 -4.81 -11.95 -11.02
N ASP A 16 -4.53 -13.06 -11.69
CA ASP A 16 -3.17 -13.50 -12.01
C ASP A 16 -2.44 -12.43 -12.82
N ASP A 17 -1.15 -12.28 -12.55
CA ASP A 17 -0.27 -11.43 -13.34
C ASP A 17 0.61 -12.28 -14.29
N TYR A 18 1.64 -11.67 -14.88
CA TYR A 18 2.56 -12.33 -15.81
C TYR A 18 3.45 -13.41 -15.18
N GLU A 19 3.45 -13.53 -13.84
CA GLU A 19 4.15 -14.60 -13.10
C GLU A 19 3.15 -15.64 -12.53
N GLY A 20 1.85 -15.46 -12.80
CA GLY A 20 0.78 -16.32 -12.31
C GLY A 20 0.06 -15.75 -11.08
N LYS A 21 -0.24 -16.60 -10.11
CA LYS A 21 -1.06 -16.23 -8.95
C LYS A 21 -0.42 -15.13 -8.12
N VAL A 22 -1.22 -14.12 -7.78
CA VAL A 22 -0.85 -13.06 -6.86
C VAL A 22 -1.93 -12.87 -5.80
N VAL A 23 -1.51 -12.44 -4.63
CA VAL A 23 -2.40 -12.07 -3.52
C VAL A 23 -1.98 -10.71 -2.98
N CYS A 24 -2.90 -10.03 -2.31
CA CYS A 24 -2.59 -8.94 -1.39
C CYS A 24 -3.13 -9.28 0.00
N THR A 25 -2.60 -8.67 1.05
CA THR A 25 -3.01 -8.99 2.42
C THR A 25 -3.42 -7.74 3.17
N LEU A 26 -4.70 -7.67 3.54
CA LEU A 26 -5.21 -6.62 4.39
C LEU A 26 -5.04 -7.03 5.87
N VAL A 27 -4.33 -6.20 6.61
CA VAL A 27 -4.15 -6.32 8.05
C VAL A 27 -5.01 -5.25 8.71
N LYS A 28 -5.67 -5.58 9.80
CA LYS A 28 -6.50 -4.62 10.55
C LYS A 28 -6.52 -4.90 12.03
N LYS A 29 -6.82 -3.88 12.82
CA LYS A 29 -7.26 -4.05 14.20
C LYS A 29 -8.78 -4.36 14.23
N PRO A 30 -9.28 -4.96 15.31
CA PRO A 30 -10.73 -5.01 15.55
C PRO A 30 -11.33 -3.61 15.43
N GLN A 31 -12.48 -3.52 14.79
CA GLN A 31 -13.16 -2.24 14.61
C GLN A 31 -13.61 -1.65 15.94
N LEU A 32 -13.52 -0.34 16.04
CA LEU A 32 -14.11 0.44 17.12
C LEU A 32 -15.61 0.60 16.84
N PRO A 33 -16.51 0.25 17.80
CA PRO A 33 -17.95 0.21 17.56
C PRO A 33 -18.54 1.52 17.01
N GLU A 34 -18.03 2.67 17.46
CA GLU A 34 -18.55 3.99 17.12
C GLU A 34 -17.76 4.68 15.97
N ALA A 35 -16.63 4.11 15.56
CA ALA A 35 -15.80 4.74 14.53
C ALA A 35 -16.37 4.51 13.12
N LYS A 36 -16.54 5.61 12.37
CA LYS A 36 -16.92 5.62 10.96
C LYS A 36 -15.81 6.14 10.04
N GLN A 37 -14.64 6.28 10.59
CA GLN A 37 -13.46 6.77 9.88
C GLN A 37 -12.32 5.78 10.01
N ALA A 38 -11.58 5.62 8.93
CA ALA A 38 -10.49 4.65 8.83
C ALA A 38 -9.21 5.30 8.32
N ILE A 39 -8.08 4.73 8.72
CA ILE A 39 -6.78 4.96 8.08
C ILE A 39 -6.34 3.67 7.42
N LEU A 40 -5.98 3.74 6.13
CA LEU A 40 -5.32 2.68 5.38
C LEU A 40 -3.85 3.04 5.20
N TYR A 41 -2.97 2.25 5.82
CA TYR A 41 -1.52 2.41 5.72
C TYR A 41 -0.95 1.61 4.54
N ILE A 42 -0.06 2.25 3.76
CA ILE A 42 0.68 1.66 2.64
C ILE A 42 2.17 1.77 2.92
N HIS A 43 2.84 0.64 2.92
CA HIS A 43 4.27 0.50 3.23
C HIS A 43 5.20 0.98 2.10
N GLY A 44 6.51 0.99 2.36
CA GLY A 44 7.56 1.31 1.41
C GLY A 44 8.09 0.11 0.61
N TYR A 45 9.20 0.33 -0.13
CA TYR A 45 9.92 -0.72 -0.84
C TYR A 45 10.63 -1.65 0.15
N ASN A 46 10.66 -2.95 -0.14
CA ASN A 46 11.24 -3.98 0.72
C ASN A 46 10.73 -3.90 2.18
N ASP A 47 9.46 -3.62 2.33
CA ASP A 47 8.78 -3.38 3.59
C ASP A 47 7.42 -4.11 3.61
N TYR A 48 6.77 -4.14 4.75
CA TYR A 48 5.41 -4.61 4.98
C TYR A 48 4.93 -4.07 6.33
N PHE A 49 3.65 -4.23 6.65
CA PHE A 49 3.17 -3.68 7.92
C PHE A 49 3.61 -4.52 9.12
N PHE A 50 4.45 -3.93 9.99
CA PHE A 50 4.87 -4.49 11.29
C PHE A 50 4.89 -3.44 12.41
N GLN A 51 4.58 -2.19 12.12
CA GLN A 51 4.62 -1.04 13.04
C GLN A 51 3.39 -1.05 13.97
N LYS A 52 3.35 -2.01 14.91
CA LYS A 52 2.23 -2.21 15.85
C LYS A 52 1.83 -0.92 16.56
N GLN A 53 2.81 -0.13 17.02
CA GLN A 53 2.57 1.13 17.74
C GLN A 53 1.79 2.14 16.89
N LEU A 54 2.00 2.15 15.57
CA LEU A 54 1.25 3.02 14.66
C LEU A 54 -0.24 2.64 14.67
N GLY A 55 -0.54 1.37 14.47
CA GLY A 55 -1.93 0.90 14.46
C GLY A 55 -2.62 1.09 15.82
N ASP A 56 -1.90 0.85 16.91
CA ASP A 56 -2.40 1.07 18.26
C ASP A 56 -2.69 2.56 18.51
N SER A 57 -1.80 3.45 18.09
CA SER A 57 -1.98 4.90 18.20
C SER A 57 -3.17 5.40 17.38
N VAL A 58 -3.29 4.97 16.12
CA VAL A 58 -4.41 5.33 15.23
C VAL A 58 -5.75 4.92 15.88
N ASN A 59 -5.81 3.71 16.40
CA ASN A 59 -7.01 3.18 17.05
C ASN A 59 -7.34 3.94 18.34
N ALA A 60 -6.32 4.31 19.15
CA ALA A 60 -6.48 5.13 20.34
C ALA A 60 -7.02 6.54 20.04
N HIS A 61 -6.81 7.05 18.81
CA HIS A 61 -7.35 8.33 18.37
C HIS A 61 -8.72 8.22 17.67
N GLY A 62 -9.39 7.07 17.78
CA GLY A 62 -10.76 6.89 17.30
C GLY A 62 -10.89 6.56 15.81
N TYR A 63 -9.81 6.12 15.15
CA TYR A 63 -9.85 5.64 13.78
C TYR A 63 -9.78 4.12 13.71
N ASN A 64 -10.56 3.51 12.84
CA ASN A 64 -10.34 2.12 12.46
C ASN A 64 -9.02 2.01 11.67
N PHE A 65 -8.17 1.08 12.07
CA PHE A 65 -6.85 0.92 11.46
C PHE A 65 -6.80 -0.26 10.50
N TYR A 66 -6.29 0.02 9.32
CA TYR A 66 -5.98 -0.95 8.26
C TYR A 66 -4.57 -0.72 7.71
N ALA A 67 -3.93 -1.79 7.27
CA ALA A 67 -2.69 -1.75 6.52
C ALA A 67 -2.74 -2.77 5.39
N MET A 68 -2.16 -2.43 4.24
CA MET A 68 -2.07 -3.33 3.10
C MET A 68 -0.62 -3.78 2.90
N ASP A 69 -0.38 -5.09 2.96
CA ASP A 69 0.81 -5.65 2.34
C ASP A 69 0.49 -5.85 0.85
N LEU A 70 1.07 -5.02 0.01
CA LEU A 70 0.87 -5.04 -1.44
C LEU A 70 1.30 -6.40 -2.03
N ARG A 71 0.83 -6.73 -3.25
CA ARG A 71 1.26 -7.95 -3.94
C ARG A 71 2.79 -8.08 -3.97
N LYS A 72 3.31 -9.29 -3.74
CA LYS A 72 4.74 -9.64 -3.70
C LYS A 72 5.52 -8.98 -2.55
N TYR A 73 4.83 -8.48 -1.51
CA TYR A 73 5.42 -7.91 -0.30
C TYR A 73 4.93 -8.63 0.95
N GLY A 74 5.79 -8.73 1.94
CA GLY A 74 5.44 -9.23 3.28
C GLY A 74 4.62 -10.52 3.27
N ARG A 75 3.40 -10.46 3.82
CA ARG A 75 2.45 -11.58 3.89
C ARG A 75 1.84 -11.96 2.54
N SER A 76 2.05 -11.14 1.52
CA SER A 76 1.55 -11.35 0.16
C SER A 76 2.56 -12.03 -0.76
N ILE A 77 3.72 -12.43 -0.24
CA ILE A 77 4.72 -13.22 -0.98
C ILE A 77 4.24 -14.67 -1.06
N LEU A 78 4.18 -15.22 -2.28
CA LEU A 78 3.88 -16.62 -2.53
C LEU A 78 5.19 -17.41 -2.79
N PRO A 79 5.23 -18.72 -2.46
CA PRO A 79 6.47 -19.52 -2.52
C PRO A 79 7.16 -19.56 -3.89
N ASN A 80 6.39 -19.37 -4.97
CA ASN A 80 6.90 -19.51 -6.35
C ASN A 80 7.20 -18.14 -7.01
N GLN A 81 7.14 -17.05 -6.24
CA GLN A 81 7.44 -15.71 -6.77
C GLN A 81 8.92 -15.37 -6.63
N ASN A 82 9.53 -15.00 -7.74
CA ASN A 82 10.90 -14.49 -7.81
C ASN A 82 11.09 -13.68 -9.09
N PRO A 83 11.50 -12.41 -9.03
CA PRO A 83 11.94 -11.68 -7.82
C PRO A 83 10.78 -11.10 -6.98
N PHE A 84 11.01 -11.01 -5.67
CA PHE A 84 10.13 -10.28 -4.77
C PHE A 84 10.19 -8.77 -5.06
N PHE A 85 9.15 -8.03 -4.65
CA PHE A 85 9.07 -6.57 -4.77
C PHE A 85 9.10 -6.04 -6.22
N PHE A 86 9.04 -6.92 -7.21
CA PHE A 86 9.08 -6.54 -8.60
C PHE A 86 7.68 -6.28 -9.17
N CYS A 87 7.57 -5.22 -9.96
CA CYS A 87 6.42 -4.94 -10.79
C CYS A 87 6.90 -4.35 -12.13
N LYS A 88 6.19 -4.63 -13.20
CA LYS A 88 6.43 -3.99 -14.51
C LYS A 88 5.88 -2.56 -14.53
N SER A 89 4.92 -2.27 -13.68
CA SER A 89 4.29 -0.96 -13.56
C SER A 89 3.72 -0.77 -12.17
N LEU A 90 3.88 0.42 -11.59
CA LEU A 90 3.23 0.79 -10.33
C LEU A 90 1.70 0.71 -10.40
N LYS A 91 1.11 0.71 -11.59
CA LYS A 91 -0.33 0.53 -11.78
C LYS A 91 -0.84 -0.84 -11.34
N GLU A 92 0.04 -1.84 -11.23
CA GLU A 92 -0.34 -3.16 -10.73
C GLU A 92 -0.88 -3.10 -9.29
N TYR A 93 -0.38 -2.18 -8.48
CA TYR A 93 -0.84 -1.97 -7.11
C TYR A 93 -2.20 -1.28 -7.00
N PHE A 94 -2.71 -0.70 -8.10
CA PHE A 94 -3.99 0.02 -8.08
C PHE A 94 -5.17 -0.89 -7.75
N ALA A 95 -5.14 -2.13 -8.26
CA ALA A 95 -6.16 -3.12 -7.95
C ALA A 95 -6.13 -3.55 -6.47
N ASP A 96 -4.94 -3.62 -5.85
CA ASP A 96 -4.80 -3.92 -4.42
C ASP A 96 -5.43 -2.79 -3.59
N LEU A 97 -5.16 -1.52 -3.96
CA LEU A 97 -5.74 -0.35 -3.30
C LEU A 97 -7.27 -0.28 -3.48
N ASP A 98 -7.77 -0.50 -4.70
CA ASP A 98 -9.22 -0.54 -4.96
C ASP A 98 -9.92 -1.60 -4.11
N THR A 99 -9.31 -2.78 -4.00
CA THR A 99 -9.85 -3.89 -3.20
C THR A 99 -9.85 -3.57 -1.71
N ALA A 100 -8.76 -2.99 -1.19
CA ALA A 100 -8.69 -2.59 0.22
C ALA A 100 -9.76 -1.53 0.55
N LEU A 101 -9.86 -0.50 -0.28
CA LEU A 101 -10.82 0.60 -0.08
C LEU A 101 -12.26 0.11 -0.15
N ALA A 102 -12.58 -0.81 -1.07
CA ALA A 102 -13.90 -1.43 -1.14
C ALA A 102 -14.25 -2.17 0.15
N ILE A 103 -13.35 -3.01 0.64
CA ILE A 103 -13.55 -3.75 1.91
C ILE A 103 -13.74 -2.79 3.08
N ILE A 104 -12.92 -1.74 3.18
CA ILE A 104 -13.01 -0.76 4.27
C ILE A 104 -14.37 -0.03 4.23
N ARG A 105 -14.88 0.30 3.03
CA ARG A 105 -16.22 0.88 2.87
C ARG A 105 -17.33 -0.11 3.24
N GLU A 106 -17.24 -1.36 2.78
CA GLU A 106 -18.19 -2.42 3.12
C GLU A 106 -18.27 -2.68 4.63
N GLU A 107 -17.16 -2.49 5.34
CA GLU A 107 -17.10 -2.59 6.81
C GLU A 107 -17.67 -1.36 7.52
N GLY A 108 -18.29 -0.42 6.79
CA GLY A 108 -19.08 0.69 7.33
C GLY A 108 -18.26 1.95 7.66
N ASN A 109 -17.09 2.15 7.03
CA ASN A 109 -16.32 3.37 7.20
C ASN A 109 -16.72 4.41 6.14
N ASP A 110 -17.26 5.54 6.59
CA ASP A 110 -17.72 6.64 5.73
C ASP A 110 -16.57 7.54 5.25
N LYS A 111 -15.49 7.63 6.04
CA LYS A 111 -14.30 8.42 5.73
C LYS A 111 -13.05 7.55 5.74
N ILE A 112 -12.21 7.70 4.74
CA ILE A 112 -10.96 6.95 4.62
C ILE A 112 -9.81 7.92 4.34
N LEU A 113 -8.78 7.87 5.18
CA LEU A 113 -7.50 8.53 4.93
C LEU A 113 -6.49 7.49 4.47
N LEU A 114 -5.75 7.78 3.40
CA LEU A 114 -4.55 7.03 3.04
C LEU A 114 -3.37 7.58 3.83
N MET A 115 -2.59 6.70 4.44
CA MET A 115 -1.30 7.02 5.04
C MET A 115 -0.23 6.20 4.35
N ALA A 116 0.77 6.83 3.78
CA ALA A 116 1.75 6.14 2.96
C ALA A 116 3.19 6.52 3.32
N HIS A 117 4.06 5.51 3.34
CA HIS A 117 5.47 5.66 3.63
C HIS A 117 6.35 5.38 2.41
N SER A 118 7.40 6.19 2.23
CA SER A 118 8.46 5.97 1.21
C SER A 118 7.88 5.70 -0.19
N THR A 119 8.11 4.53 -0.80
CA THR A 119 7.56 4.15 -2.12
C THR A 119 6.03 4.09 -2.12
N GLY A 120 5.39 3.75 -1.00
CA GLY A 120 3.94 3.89 -0.86
C GLY A 120 3.48 5.34 -1.09
N GLY A 121 4.32 6.31 -0.69
CA GLY A 121 4.11 7.74 -0.93
C GLY A 121 4.30 8.17 -2.40
N LEU A 122 4.86 7.32 -3.27
CA LEU A 122 4.84 7.48 -4.71
C LEU A 122 3.60 6.81 -5.34
N ILE A 123 3.30 5.60 -4.89
CA ILE A 123 2.18 4.79 -5.41
C ILE A 123 0.84 5.49 -5.18
N THR A 124 0.60 6.00 -3.97
CA THR A 124 -0.71 6.55 -3.58
C THR A 124 -1.09 7.83 -4.31
N PRO A 125 -0.23 8.86 -4.48
CA PRO A 125 -0.57 10.01 -5.32
C PRO A 125 -0.80 9.62 -6.77
N TYR A 126 0.02 8.71 -7.33
CA TYR A 126 -0.15 8.23 -8.70
C TYR A 126 -1.47 7.47 -8.89
N TYR A 127 -1.86 6.67 -7.90
CA TYR A 127 -3.17 6.03 -7.86
C TYR A 127 -4.30 7.06 -7.85
N LEU A 128 -4.24 8.06 -6.97
CA LEU A 128 -5.28 9.09 -6.85
C LEU A 128 -5.40 9.94 -8.13
N ASP A 129 -4.29 10.31 -8.76
CA ASP A 129 -4.28 11.01 -10.04
C ASP A 129 -5.01 10.20 -11.13
N SER A 130 -4.84 8.88 -11.14
CA SER A 130 -5.52 7.99 -12.09
C SER A 130 -7.05 8.01 -11.99
N LYS A 131 -7.62 8.44 -10.86
CA LYS A 131 -9.08 8.47 -10.60
C LYS A 131 -9.80 9.70 -11.22
N LYS A 132 -9.07 10.60 -11.85
CA LYS A 132 -9.61 11.74 -12.65
C LYS A 132 -10.73 12.53 -11.94
N GLY A 133 -10.46 12.97 -10.71
CA GLY A 133 -11.33 13.90 -9.99
C GLY A 133 -12.36 13.26 -9.05
N LYS A 134 -12.67 11.97 -9.16
CA LYS A 134 -13.46 11.26 -8.15
C LYS A 134 -12.54 10.49 -7.21
N LEU A 135 -12.07 11.15 -6.18
CA LEU A 135 -11.17 10.53 -5.22
C LEU A 135 -11.91 9.49 -4.37
N PRO A 136 -11.36 8.27 -4.23
CA PRO A 136 -11.96 7.22 -3.41
C PRO A 136 -11.71 7.40 -1.92
N VAL A 137 -10.95 8.43 -1.53
CA VAL A 137 -10.53 8.73 -0.15
C VAL A 137 -10.72 10.20 0.19
N ASP A 138 -10.78 10.51 1.46
CA ASP A 138 -11.05 11.84 2.00
C ASP A 138 -9.77 12.63 2.30
N GLY A 139 -8.61 11.96 2.31
CA GLY A 139 -7.32 12.63 2.52
C GLY A 139 -6.13 11.69 2.33
N LEU A 140 -4.94 12.30 2.24
CA LEU A 140 -3.67 11.63 2.05
C LEU A 140 -2.64 12.16 3.04
N ILE A 141 -1.99 11.26 3.77
CA ILE A 141 -0.89 11.54 4.70
C ILE A 141 0.36 10.90 4.12
N LEU A 142 1.38 11.69 3.84
CA LEU A 142 2.66 11.23 3.32
C LEU A 142 3.74 11.30 4.38
N ASN A 143 4.34 10.17 4.70
CA ASN A 143 5.48 10.06 5.60
C ASN A 143 6.73 9.73 4.79
N SER A 144 7.65 10.70 4.67
CA SER A 144 8.90 10.55 3.91
C SER A 144 8.67 9.96 2.51
N PRO A 145 7.79 10.54 1.67
CA PRO A 145 7.47 9.97 0.38
C PRO A 145 8.71 9.93 -0.51
N PHE A 146 8.88 8.80 -1.21
CA PHE A 146 9.88 8.69 -2.24
C PHE A 146 9.31 9.21 -3.56
N LEU A 147 9.65 10.43 -3.94
CA LEU A 147 9.13 11.07 -5.15
C LEU A 147 10.15 11.08 -6.28
N ASP A 148 11.43 11.14 -5.94
CA ASP A 148 12.52 11.20 -6.91
C ASP A 148 13.84 10.74 -6.27
N TRP A 149 14.79 10.35 -7.13
CA TRP A 149 16.18 10.14 -6.75
C TRP A 149 16.89 11.48 -6.78
N ASN A 150 17.48 11.91 -5.69
CA ASN A 150 18.30 13.11 -5.65
C ASN A 150 19.68 12.85 -6.31
N PHE A 151 19.65 12.47 -7.58
CA PHE A 151 20.84 12.29 -8.38
C PHE A 151 21.28 13.62 -8.98
N GLY A 152 22.60 13.82 -9.13
CA GLY A 152 23.13 14.96 -9.86
C GLY A 152 22.74 14.91 -11.35
N TRP A 153 22.72 16.07 -12.00
CA TRP A 153 22.30 16.25 -13.40
C TRP A 153 22.86 15.21 -14.36
N MET A 154 24.13 14.83 -14.20
CA MET A 154 24.78 13.84 -15.07
C MET A 154 24.14 12.44 -14.96
N MET A 155 23.79 12.01 -13.76
CA MET A 155 23.09 10.73 -13.55
C MET A 155 21.70 10.75 -14.18
N GLU A 156 20.93 11.81 -13.96
CA GLU A 156 19.56 11.92 -14.47
C GLU A 156 19.49 12.05 -15.99
N LYS A 157 20.38 12.86 -16.59
CA LYS A 157 20.28 13.21 -18.01
C LYS A 157 21.12 12.34 -18.93
N ILE A 158 22.09 11.60 -18.39
CA ILE A 158 23.03 10.80 -19.21
C ILE A 158 23.00 9.34 -18.78
N VAL A 159 23.34 9.05 -17.52
CA VAL A 159 23.55 7.65 -17.08
C VAL A 159 22.25 6.86 -17.09
N ILE A 160 21.18 7.37 -16.45
CA ILE A 160 19.90 6.66 -16.37
C ILE A 160 19.30 6.40 -17.75
N PRO A 161 19.18 7.39 -18.66
CA PRO A 161 18.69 7.14 -20.03
C PRO A 161 19.52 6.12 -20.82
N VAL A 162 20.86 6.18 -20.70
CA VAL A 162 21.75 5.22 -21.39
C VAL A 162 21.54 3.80 -20.86
N VAL A 163 21.50 3.61 -19.54
CA VAL A 163 21.29 2.30 -18.93
C VAL A 163 19.90 1.76 -19.25
N SER A 164 18.86 2.60 -19.25
CA SER A 164 17.49 2.18 -19.58
C SER A 164 17.30 1.81 -21.07
N CYS A 165 18.19 2.23 -21.95
CA CYS A 165 18.17 1.83 -23.37
C CYS A 165 18.87 0.48 -23.63
N ILE A 166 19.65 -0.04 -22.67
CA ILE A 166 20.45 -1.26 -22.81
C ILE A 166 19.74 -2.47 -22.15
N GLY A 167 18.77 -2.24 -21.27
CA GLY A 167 17.99 -3.26 -20.57
C GLY A 167 16.61 -3.42 -21.12
#